data_4f72d1d540450bb6e250af8c5808cc5f
#
_entry.id   4f72d1d540450bb6e250af8c5808cc5f
#
_cell.length_a   1.000
_cell.length_b   1.000
_cell.length_c   1.000
_cell.angle_alpha   90.00
_cell.angle_beta   90.00
_cell.angle_gamma   90.00
#
_symmetry.space_group_name_H-M   'P 1'
#
loop_
_entity.id
_entity.type
_entity.pdbx_description
1 polymer ?
#
loop_
_entity_poly.entity_id
_entity_poly.type
_entity_poly.pdbx_seq_one_letter_code
_entity_poly.pdbx_strand_id
1 'polypeptide(L)'
;MELVSGSNMSLLGGKFGIVFGVANQRSIAWAIARAWHQAGAKLAFTYQGERLKENVEELAGTFGADTLILPCDVTKDEEIARVFATVGGHFGRLDLLLHSVAFAPRDALEGHFVQTSREAFRIAHDVSAYSLVALARAAAPLMTQGGSIMAMSYYGAEKVVPHYNVMGVAKASLEACCRYLAYDLGPQKIRVNCISAGPVSTLAARGIAGFNQMFKHYEEHAPLGRNVTPEELGATGAFLA
;
A
#
# COMPACT_ATOMS: atom_id res chain seq x y z
N MET A 1 -28.41 10.55 -38.21
CA MET A 1 -28.01 9.53 -37.25
C MET A 1 -26.77 10.07 -36.55
N GLU A 2 -27.04 10.88 -35.50
CA GLU A 2 -25.96 11.51 -34.70
C GLU A 2 -25.22 10.43 -33.92
N LEU A 3 -23.93 10.32 -34.17
CA LEU A 3 -23.03 9.54 -33.34
C LEU A 3 -23.00 10.19 -31.95
N VAL A 4 -23.68 9.57 -30.99
CA VAL A 4 -23.55 9.92 -29.57
C VAL A 4 -22.07 9.75 -29.24
N SER A 5 -21.37 10.87 -29.04
CA SER A 5 -20.01 10.88 -28.52
C SER A 5 -20.04 10.21 -27.16
N GLY A 6 -19.59 8.95 -27.11
CA GLY A 6 -19.47 8.24 -25.87
C GLY A 6 -18.56 9.04 -24.94
N SER A 7 -19.11 9.57 -23.84
CA SER A 7 -18.32 10.06 -22.73
C SER A 7 -17.37 8.92 -22.34
N ASN A 8 -16.08 9.11 -22.51
CA ASN A 8 -15.05 8.20 -21.98
C ASN A 8 -15.23 8.16 -20.45
N MET A 9 -16.10 7.24 -19.98
CA MET A 9 -16.29 7.05 -18.55
C MET A 9 -14.98 6.51 -18.02
N SER A 10 -14.24 7.36 -17.33
CA SER A 10 -13.02 6.97 -16.63
C SER A 10 -13.37 5.89 -15.59
N LEU A 11 -12.61 4.79 -15.56
CA LEU A 11 -12.88 3.60 -14.73
C LEU A 11 -13.11 3.95 -13.26
N LEU A 12 -12.36 4.90 -12.72
CA LEU A 12 -12.44 5.38 -11.34
C LEU A 12 -12.93 6.84 -11.23
N GLY A 13 -13.63 7.33 -12.27
CA GLY A 13 -14.22 8.66 -12.26
C GLY A 13 -15.18 8.86 -11.08
N GLY A 14 -14.96 9.94 -10.30
CA GLY A 14 -15.75 10.23 -9.10
C GLY A 14 -15.42 9.37 -7.88
N LYS A 15 -14.37 8.56 -7.91
CA LYS A 15 -13.86 7.81 -6.77
C LYS A 15 -12.82 8.61 -6.00
N PHE A 16 -12.81 8.41 -4.67
CA PHE A 16 -11.89 9.05 -3.73
C PHE A 16 -11.02 8.00 -3.05
N GLY A 17 -9.72 8.21 -3.08
CA GLY A 17 -8.76 7.25 -2.51
C GLY A 17 -7.78 7.88 -1.53
N ILE A 18 -7.24 7.06 -0.64
CA ILE A 18 -6.13 7.43 0.23
C ILE A 18 -4.98 6.44 0.07
N VAL A 19 -3.75 6.96 0.00
CA VAL A 19 -2.54 6.19 -0.26
C VAL A 19 -1.54 6.35 0.88
N PHE A 20 -1.18 5.23 1.49
CA PHE A 20 -0.14 5.14 2.52
C PHE A 20 1.11 4.47 1.95
N GLY A 21 2.30 5.05 2.18
CA GLY A 21 3.57 4.41 1.88
C GLY A 21 4.27 4.89 0.61
N VAL A 22 3.92 6.06 0.08
CA VAL A 22 4.74 6.73 -0.94
C VAL A 22 6.00 7.29 -0.26
N ALA A 23 7.17 6.86 -0.73
CA ALA A 23 8.46 7.39 -0.29
C ALA A 23 9.20 8.16 -1.40
N ASN A 24 9.04 7.71 -2.64
CA ASN A 24 9.57 8.35 -3.85
C ASN A 24 8.89 7.75 -5.10
N GLN A 25 9.30 8.24 -6.28
CA GLN A 25 8.77 7.79 -7.59
C GLN A 25 8.93 6.28 -7.88
N ARG A 26 9.79 5.55 -7.15
CA ARG A 26 10.00 4.10 -7.30
C ARG A 26 9.11 3.28 -6.38
N SER A 27 8.33 3.91 -5.51
CA SER A 27 7.42 3.20 -4.59
C SER A 27 6.32 2.50 -5.38
N ILE A 28 5.98 1.27 -5.00
CA ILE A 28 4.81 0.56 -5.53
C ILE A 28 3.54 1.38 -5.29
N ALA A 29 3.44 1.99 -4.10
CA ALA A 29 2.34 2.89 -3.78
C ALA A 29 2.18 4.03 -4.79
N TRP A 30 3.29 4.59 -5.28
CA TRP A 30 3.26 5.64 -6.30
C TRP A 30 2.76 5.12 -7.65
N ALA A 31 3.22 3.93 -8.06
CA ALA A 31 2.76 3.32 -9.31
C ALA A 31 1.24 3.05 -9.30
N ILE A 32 0.71 2.54 -8.19
CA ILE A 32 -0.73 2.30 -8.02
C ILE A 32 -1.50 3.64 -7.97
N ALA A 33 -0.99 4.63 -7.23
CA ALA A 33 -1.61 5.96 -7.17
C ALA A 33 -1.70 6.62 -8.54
N ARG A 34 -0.63 6.55 -9.35
CA ARG A 34 -0.65 7.04 -10.74
C ARG A 34 -1.72 6.35 -11.58
N ALA A 35 -1.82 5.03 -11.49
CA ALA A 35 -2.81 4.27 -12.24
C ALA A 35 -4.24 4.65 -11.81
N TRP A 36 -4.49 4.83 -10.51
CA TRP A 36 -5.77 5.29 -10.00
C TRP A 36 -6.11 6.70 -10.47
N HIS A 37 -5.14 7.62 -10.40
CA HIS A 37 -5.33 8.99 -10.88
C HIS A 37 -5.62 9.04 -12.38
N GLN A 38 -4.86 8.30 -13.19
CA GLN A 38 -5.09 8.18 -14.64
C GLN A 38 -6.46 7.57 -14.96
N ALA A 39 -6.95 6.67 -14.09
CA ALA A 39 -8.30 6.13 -14.17
C ALA A 39 -9.39 7.08 -13.60
N GLY A 40 -9.04 8.30 -13.19
CA GLY A 40 -9.96 9.37 -12.79
C GLY A 40 -10.26 9.50 -11.31
N ALA A 41 -9.60 8.74 -10.43
CA ALA A 41 -9.75 8.89 -8.99
C ALA A 41 -9.08 10.19 -8.48
N LYS A 42 -9.70 10.81 -7.46
CA LYS A 42 -9.07 11.86 -6.65
C LYS A 42 -8.43 11.24 -5.42
N LEU A 43 -7.20 11.65 -5.10
CA LEU A 43 -6.38 10.97 -4.11
C LEU A 43 -5.92 11.89 -2.98
N ALA A 44 -5.84 11.32 -1.78
CA ALA A 44 -5.10 11.85 -0.65
C ALA A 44 -3.85 10.99 -0.42
N PHE A 45 -2.78 11.61 0.07
CA PHE A 45 -1.51 10.96 0.38
C PHE A 45 -1.12 11.18 1.83
N THR A 46 -0.38 10.22 2.37
CA THR A 46 0.21 10.39 3.70
C THR A 46 1.72 10.23 3.65
N TYR A 47 2.39 10.88 4.58
CA TYR A 47 3.82 10.76 4.79
C TYR A 47 4.15 10.60 6.28
N GLN A 48 5.27 9.94 6.60
CA GLN A 48 5.78 9.82 7.95
C GLN A 48 7.09 10.61 8.08
N GLY A 49 7.06 11.66 8.89
CA GLY A 49 8.22 12.51 9.19
C GLY A 49 8.64 13.44 8.04
N GLU A 50 9.33 14.50 8.38
CA GLU A 50 9.72 15.58 7.44
C GLU A 50 10.59 15.08 6.28
N ARG A 51 11.39 14.01 6.50
CA ARG A 51 12.26 13.46 5.44
C ARG A 51 11.50 12.96 4.20
N LEU A 52 10.27 12.47 4.36
CA LEU A 52 9.46 11.99 3.24
C LEU A 52 8.51 13.05 2.70
N LYS A 53 8.25 14.09 3.47
CA LYS A 53 7.30 15.15 3.15
C LYS A 53 7.56 15.77 1.79
N GLU A 54 8.77 16.31 1.60
CA GLU A 54 9.14 16.99 0.35
C GLU A 54 8.94 16.10 -0.89
N ASN A 55 9.37 14.84 -0.81
CA ASN A 55 9.18 13.89 -1.91
C ASN A 55 7.69 13.62 -2.21
N VAL A 56 6.87 13.49 -1.16
CA VAL A 56 5.43 13.22 -1.33
C VAL A 56 4.73 14.47 -1.86
N GLU A 57 5.09 15.66 -1.37
CA GLU A 57 4.55 16.93 -1.86
C GLU A 57 4.88 17.17 -3.34
N GLU A 58 6.14 16.92 -3.75
CA GLU A 58 6.55 17.02 -5.15
C GLU A 58 5.74 16.07 -6.05
N LEU A 59 5.67 14.81 -5.66
CA LEU A 59 4.98 13.78 -6.45
C LEU A 59 3.46 14.00 -6.49
N ALA A 60 2.83 14.16 -5.33
CA ALA A 60 1.39 14.31 -5.21
C ALA A 60 0.90 15.64 -5.79
N GLY A 61 1.71 16.70 -5.74
CA GLY A 61 1.42 17.98 -6.37
C GLY A 61 1.19 17.87 -7.89
N THR A 62 1.74 16.86 -8.54
CA THR A 62 1.47 16.59 -9.98
C THR A 62 0.03 16.16 -10.26
N PHE A 63 -0.74 15.80 -9.24
CA PHE A 63 -2.16 15.37 -9.38
C PHE A 63 -3.15 16.53 -9.26
N GLY A 64 -2.67 17.72 -8.96
CA GLY A 64 -3.47 18.95 -8.88
C GLY A 64 -3.44 19.60 -7.51
N ALA A 65 -3.81 20.88 -7.47
CA ALA A 65 -3.75 21.70 -6.26
C ALA A 65 -4.66 21.24 -5.12
N ASP A 66 -5.72 20.48 -5.43
CA ASP A 66 -6.68 19.96 -4.45
C ASP A 66 -6.25 18.63 -3.82
N THR A 67 -5.06 18.14 -4.13
CA THR A 67 -4.54 16.88 -3.59
C THR A 67 -4.17 17.04 -2.12
N LEU A 68 -4.82 16.26 -1.24
CA LEU A 68 -4.49 16.25 0.19
C LEU A 68 -3.19 15.52 0.45
N ILE A 69 -2.33 16.12 1.27
CA ILE A 69 -1.05 15.54 1.72
C ILE A 69 -0.97 15.72 3.23
N LEU A 70 -1.00 14.62 3.99
CA LEU A 70 -1.22 14.65 5.43
C LEU A 70 -0.12 13.86 6.18
N PRO A 71 0.40 14.38 7.30
CA PRO A 71 1.29 13.61 8.15
C PRO A 71 0.54 12.46 8.83
N CYS A 72 1.16 11.27 8.84
CA CYS A 72 0.60 10.11 9.54
C CYS A 72 1.68 9.11 9.94
N ASP A 73 1.84 8.91 11.23
CA ASP A 73 2.49 7.73 11.78
C ASP A 73 1.41 6.67 12.08
N VAL A 74 1.45 5.56 11.36
CA VAL A 74 0.44 4.49 11.46
C VAL A 74 0.48 3.73 12.80
N THR A 75 1.46 4.02 13.66
CA THR A 75 1.53 3.50 15.05
C THR A 75 0.77 4.36 16.05
N LYS A 76 0.17 5.46 15.59
CA LYS A 76 -0.53 6.44 16.45
C LYS A 76 -1.98 6.58 16.03
N ASP A 77 -2.87 6.00 16.83
CA ASP A 77 -4.32 6.03 16.55
C ASP A 77 -4.87 7.46 16.39
N GLU A 78 -4.31 8.44 17.12
CA GLU A 78 -4.74 9.84 17.03
C GLU A 78 -4.35 10.49 15.69
N GLU A 79 -3.21 10.10 15.12
CA GLU A 79 -2.80 10.60 13.81
C GLU A 79 -3.66 9.97 12.70
N ILE A 80 -3.95 8.67 12.81
CA ILE A 80 -4.90 7.99 11.93
C ILE A 80 -6.27 8.68 11.99
N ALA A 81 -6.80 8.91 13.18
CA ALA A 81 -8.10 9.56 13.36
C ALA A 81 -8.16 10.96 12.72
N ARG A 82 -7.11 11.77 12.89
CA ARG A 82 -7.02 13.11 12.25
C ARG A 82 -7.00 13.02 10.74
N VAL A 83 -6.24 12.09 10.18
CA VAL A 83 -6.18 11.88 8.71
C VAL A 83 -7.55 11.56 8.15
N PHE A 84 -8.25 10.58 8.72
CA PHE A 84 -9.57 10.19 8.21
C PHE A 84 -10.65 11.23 8.47
N ALA A 85 -10.57 12.00 9.55
CA ALA A 85 -11.46 13.16 9.76
C ALA A 85 -11.25 14.24 8.68
N THR A 86 -9.98 14.54 8.32
CA THR A 86 -9.66 15.50 7.27
C THR A 86 -10.12 15.00 5.89
N VAL A 87 -9.84 13.74 5.57
CA VAL A 87 -10.26 13.11 4.30
C VAL A 87 -11.79 13.08 4.20
N GLY A 88 -12.48 12.71 5.28
CA GLY A 88 -13.96 12.71 5.33
C GLY A 88 -14.55 14.11 5.17
N GLY A 89 -13.97 15.12 5.80
CA GLY A 89 -14.40 16.52 5.64
C GLY A 89 -14.17 17.07 4.22
N HIS A 90 -13.11 16.62 3.54
CA HIS A 90 -12.74 17.11 2.21
C HIS A 90 -13.48 16.38 1.08
N PHE A 91 -13.53 15.06 1.12
CA PHE A 91 -14.14 14.23 0.07
C PHE A 91 -15.61 13.85 0.35
N GLY A 92 -16.05 13.94 1.60
CA GLY A 92 -17.36 13.47 2.06
C GLY A 92 -17.51 11.95 2.15
N ARG A 93 -16.70 11.19 1.45
CA ARG A 93 -16.63 9.72 1.47
C ARG A 93 -15.26 9.21 1.05
N LEU A 94 -15.05 7.92 1.19
CA LEU A 94 -13.87 7.21 0.69
C LEU A 94 -14.31 5.98 -0.11
N ASP A 95 -13.61 5.67 -1.20
CA ASP A 95 -13.86 4.49 -2.03
C ASP A 95 -12.66 3.54 -2.06
N LEU A 96 -11.43 4.08 -1.94
CA LEU A 96 -10.20 3.33 -2.12
C LEU A 96 -9.20 3.59 -0.98
N LEU A 97 -8.58 2.54 -0.46
CA LEU A 97 -7.48 2.64 0.49
C LEU A 97 -6.32 1.75 0.04
N LEU A 98 -5.13 2.31 -0.08
CA LEU A 98 -3.90 1.56 -0.32
C LEU A 98 -3.02 1.58 0.92
N HIS A 99 -2.77 0.40 1.49
CA HIS A 99 -1.80 0.15 2.53
C HIS A 99 -0.51 -0.41 1.92
N SER A 100 0.51 0.44 1.80
CA SER A 100 1.83 0.06 1.30
C SER A 100 2.93 0.42 2.30
N VAL A 101 2.64 0.21 3.59
CA VAL A 101 3.53 0.50 4.70
C VAL A 101 4.13 -0.80 5.22
N ALA A 102 5.43 -0.80 5.48
CA ALA A 102 6.11 -1.88 6.17
C ALA A 102 7.40 -1.37 6.80
N PHE A 103 7.72 -1.86 7.99
CA PHE A 103 8.97 -1.55 8.68
C PHE A 103 9.37 -2.68 9.61
N ALA A 104 10.66 -2.98 9.65
CA ALA A 104 11.31 -3.75 10.70
C ALA A 104 12.67 -3.11 11.01
N PRO A 105 13.14 -3.17 12.27
CA PRO A 105 14.50 -2.77 12.60
C PRO A 105 15.52 -3.55 11.76
N ARG A 106 16.59 -2.89 11.33
CA ARG A 106 17.57 -3.48 10.39
C ARG A 106 18.23 -4.74 10.94
N ASP A 107 18.57 -4.74 12.22
CA ASP A 107 19.16 -5.87 12.94
C ASP A 107 18.25 -7.12 12.93
N ALA A 108 16.93 -6.93 12.87
CA ALA A 108 15.98 -8.04 12.77
C ALA A 108 15.86 -8.65 11.36
N LEU A 109 16.42 -7.98 10.34
CA LEU A 109 16.53 -8.48 8.96
C LEU A 109 17.89 -9.11 8.69
N GLU A 110 18.85 -8.95 9.60
CA GLU A 110 20.18 -9.53 9.54
C GLU A 110 20.29 -10.75 10.46
N GLY A 111 21.23 -11.66 10.17
CA GLY A 111 21.44 -12.84 11.00
C GLY A 111 20.34 -13.90 10.94
N HIS A 112 20.22 -14.68 12.02
CA HIS A 112 19.27 -15.78 12.12
C HIS A 112 17.94 -15.33 12.72
N PHE A 113 16.82 -15.74 12.12
CA PHE A 113 15.47 -15.40 12.58
C PHE A 113 15.24 -15.76 14.07
N VAL A 114 15.79 -16.85 14.56
CA VAL A 114 15.65 -17.28 15.97
C VAL A 114 16.17 -16.25 16.98
N GLN A 115 17.00 -15.32 16.54
CA GLN A 115 17.54 -14.24 17.37
C GLN A 115 16.68 -12.96 17.37
N THR A 116 15.56 -12.96 16.65
CA THR A 116 14.64 -11.81 16.61
C THR A 116 14.18 -11.46 18.02
N SER A 117 14.44 -10.22 18.44
CA SER A 117 14.02 -9.74 19.75
C SER A 117 12.48 -9.56 19.80
N ARG A 118 11.92 -9.65 21.04
CA ARG A 118 10.49 -9.38 21.27
C ARG A 118 10.09 -7.99 20.76
N GLU A 119 10.93 -7.00 20.93
CA GLU A 119 10.65 -5.62 20.53
C GLU A 119 10.68 -5.48 19.01
N ALA A 120 11.68 -6.05 18.32
CA ALA A 120 11.72 -6.04 16.86
C ALA A 120 10.51 -6.77 16.24
N PHE A 121 10.09 -7.89 16.85
CA PHE A 121 8.89 -8.62 16.46
C PHE A 121 7.63 -7.74 16.62
N ARG A 122 7.48 -7.08 17.78
CA ARG A 122 6.37 -6.17 18.07
C ARG A 122 6.31 -5.02 17.05
N ILE A 123 7.42 -4.33 16.82
CA ILE A 123 7.48 -3.20 15.88
C ILE A 123 7.13 -3.67 14.45
N ALA A 124 7.69 -4.78 14.00
CA ALA A 124 7.42 -5.28 12.65
C ALA A 124 5.94 -5.61 12.44
N HIS A 125 5.27 -6.22 13.43
CA HIS A 125 3.84 -6.54 13.35
C HIS A 125 2.95 -5.32 13.52
N ASP A 126 3.29 -4.41 14.40
CA ASP A 126 2.54 -3.18 14.62
C ASP A 126 2.48 -2.33 13.34
N VAL A 127 3.65 -2.04 12.75
CA VAL A 127 3.75 -1.21 11.55
C VAL A 127 3.30 -1.94 10.29
N SER A 128 3.61 -3.25 10.14
CA SER A 128 3.46 -3.93 8.84
C SER A 128 2.21 -4.80 8.73
N ALA A 129 1.51 -5.04 9.84
CA ALA A 129 0.30 -5.87 9.85
C ALA A 129 -0.87 -5.18 10.57
N TYR A 130 -0.72 -4.81 11.86
CA TYR A 130 -1.80 -4.22 12.63
C TYR A 130 -2.25 -2.87 12.06
N SER A 131 -1.35 -2.08 11.51
CA SER A 131 -1.70 -0.80 10.89
C SER A 131 -2.76 -0.95 9.79
N LEU A 132 -2.82 -2.07 9.05
CA LEU A 132 -3.91 -2.33 8.10
C LEU A 132 -5.27 -2.39 8.81
N VAL A 133 -5.32 -3.05 9.97
CA VAL A 133 -6.56 -3.17 10.77
C VAL A 133 -6.98 -1.80 11.28
N ALA A 134 -6.03 -1.02 11.80
CA ALA A 134 -6.29 0.34 12.31
C ALA A 134 -6.78 1.28 11.19
N LEU A 135 -6.14 1.24 10.01
CA LEU A 135 -6.56 2.05 8.86
C LEU A 135 -7.91 1.60 8.30
N ALA A 136 -8.17 0.30 8.19
CA ALA A 136 -9.47 -0.23 7.75
C ALA A 136 -10.59 0.17 8.69
N ARG A 137 -10.37 0.09 10.01
CA ARG A 137 -11.32 0.54 11.05
C ARG A 137 -11.69 2.00 10.89
N ALA A 138 -10.71 2.87 10.60
CA ALA A 138 -10.93 4.30 10.40
C ALA A 138 -11.56 4.63 9.04
N ALA A 139 -11.25 3.84 7.99
CA ALA A 139 -11.77 4.03 6.65
C ALA A 139 -13.22 3.57 6.48
N ALA A 140 -13.60 2.44 7.06
CA ALA A 140 -14.90 1.79 6.84
C ALA A 140 -16.11 2.70 7.05
N PRO A 141 -16.16 3.57 8.08
CA PRO A 141 -17.28 4.52 8.25
C PRO A 141 -17.43 5.54 7.10
N LEU A 142 -16.35 5.84 6.37
CA LEU A 142 -16.35 6.73 5.23
C LEU A 142 -16.66 6.00 3.91
N MET A 143 -16.56 4.67 3.88
CA MET A 143 -16.79 3.84 2.69
C MET A 143 -18.27 3.49 2.53
N THR A 144 -19.13 4.50 2.56
CA THR A 144 -20.60 4.39 2.62
C THR A 144 -21.25 3.77 1.38
N GLN A 145 -20.51 3.68 0.27
CA GLN A 145 -20.97 3.06 -0.98
C GLN A 145 -20.21 1.76 -1.31
N GLY A 146 -19.59 1.14 -0.29
CA GLY A 146 -18.63 0.07 -0.48
C GLY A 146 -17.29 0.63 -0.95
N GLY A 147 -16.39 -0.23 -1.44
CA GLY A 147 -15.08 0.19 -1.91
C GLY A 147 -14.04 -0.92 -1.91
N SER A 148 -12.78 -0.52 -2.00
CA SER A 148 -11.64 -1.45 -2.06
C SER A 148 -10.52 -1.01 -1.12
N ILE A 149 -10.08 -1.93 -0.28
CA ILE A 149 -8.88 -1.82 0.56
C ILE A 149 -7.83 -2.76 0.00
N MET A 150 -6.64 -2.27 -0.27
CA MET A 150 -5.53 -3.06 -0.78
C MET A 150 -4.31 -2.96 0.12
N ALA A 151 -3.64 -4.08 0.34
CA ALA A 151 -2.39 -4.15 1.07
C ALA A 151 -1.28 -4.76 0.22
N MET A 152 -0.05 -4.24 0.37
CA MET A 152 1.11 -4.78 -0.34
C MET A 152 1.76 -5.89 0.47
N SER A 153 1.72 -7.11 -0.06
CA SER A 153 2.39 -8.29 0.48
C SER A 153 3.59 -8.71 -0.38
N TYR A 154 4.21 -9.79 0.02
CA TYR A 154 5.33 -10.40 -0.68
C TYR A 154 5.38 -11.90 -0.40
N TYR A 155 5.91 -12.66 -1.35
CA TYR A 155 6.02 -14.13 -1.29
C TYR A 155 6.68 -14.67 -0.02
N GLY A 156 7.49 -13.86 0.66
CA GLY A 156 8.01 -14.17 1.99
C GLY A 156 6.96 -14.42 3.08
N ALA A 157 5.67 -14.12 2.81
CA ALA A 157 4.55 -14.52 3.66
C ALA A 157 4.27 -16.04 3.61
N GLU A 158 4.57 -16.68 2.49
CA GLU A 158 4.29 -18.10 2.24
C GLU A 158 5.55 -18.98 2.30
N LYS A 159 6.69 -18.44 1.87
CA LYS A 159 7.95 -19.16 1.76
C LYS A 159 9.07 -18.42 2.48
N VAL A 160 10.05 -19.17 2.95
CA VAL A 160 11.24 -18.57 3.55
C VAL A 160 12.06 -17.89 2.46
N VAL A 161 12.24 -16.57 2.64
CA VAL A 161 13.14 -15.76 1.83
C VAL A 161 14.33 -15.34 2.72
N PRO A 162 15.57 -15.68 2.36
CA PRO A 162 16.76 -15.29 3.13
C PRO A 162 16.78 -13.78 3.38
N HIS A 163 17.14 -13.37 4.60
CA HIS A 163 17.22 -11.96 5.03
C HIS A 163 15.90 -11.19 5.04
N TYR A 164 14.75 -11.88 4.87
CA TYR A 164 13.46 -11.28 5.05
C TYR A 164 12.92 -11.48 6.48
N ASN A 165 13.32 -12.55 7.14
CA ASN A 165 13.18 -12.85 8.56
C ASN A 165 11.79 -12.44 9.14
N VAL A 166 11.79 -11.58 10.17
CA VAL A 166 10.57 -11.13 10.86
C VAL A 166 9.57 -10.43 9.92
N MET A 167 10.04 -9.83 8.83
CA MET A 167 9.15 -9.22 7.86
C MET A 167 8.30 -10.27 7.13
N GLY A 168 8.84 -11.45 6.84
CA GLY A 168 8.07 -12.56 6.26
C GLY A 168 6.90 -12.96 7.18
N VAL A 169 7.17 -13.08 8.48
CA VAL A 169 6.14 -13.40 9.48
C VAL A 169 5.10 -12.27 9.59
N ALA A 170 5.55 -11.02 9.57
CA ALA A 170 4.65 -9.87 9.57
C ALA A 170 3.77 -9.82 8.29
N LYS A 171 4.31 -10.20 7.13
CA LYS A 171 3.53 -10.30 5.88
C LYS A 171 2.52 -11.44 5.90
N ALA A 172 2.85 -12.59 6.50
CA ALA A 172 1.89 -13.66 6.73
C ALA A 172 0.72 -13.19 7.64
N SER A 173 1.05 -12.46 8.70
CA SER A 173 0.06 -11.81 9.56
C SER A 173 -0.79 -10.79 8.80
N LEU A 174 -0.19 -9.94 7.95
CA LEU A 174 -0.90 -8.99 7.11
C LEU A 174 -1.91 -9.67 6.19
N GLU A 175 -1.53 -10.78 5.53
CA GLU A 175 -2.43 -11.54 4.67
C GLU A 175 -3.57 -12.19 5.45
N ALA A 176 -3.31 -12.67 6.67
CA ALA A 176 -4.35 -13.15 7.56
C ALA A 176 -5.32 -12.01 7.93
N CYS A 177 -4.80 -10.83 8.33
CA CYS A 177 -5.63 -9.64 8.59
C CYS A 177 -6.50 -9.29 7.38
N CYS A 178 -5.96 -9.34 6.17
CA CYS A 178 -6.71 -9.10 4.94
C CYS A 178 -7.93 -10.02 4.81
N ARG A 179 -7.77 -11.32 5.08
CA ARG A 179 -8.86 -12.29 5.01
C ARG A 179 -9.97 -12.03 6.04
N TYR A 180 -9.59 -11.74 7.28
CA TYR A 180 -10.56 -11.41 8.33
C TYR A 180 -11.28 -10.09 8.05
N LEU A 181 -10.56 -9.05 7.61
CA LEU A 181 -11.18 -7.79 7.22
C LEU A 181 -12.11 -7.94 6.02
N ALA A 182 -11.77 -8.80 5.04
CA ALA A 182 -12.64 -9.07 3.90
C ALA A 182 -13.96 -9.74 4.34
N TYR A 183 -13.89 -10.65 5.32
CA TYR A 183 -15.08 -11.26 5.91
C TYR A 183 -15.93 -10.24 6.67
N ASP A 184 -15.32 -9.46 7.55
CA ASP A 184 -16.03 -8.51 8.42
C ASP A 184 -16.66 -7.34 7.63
N LEU A 185 -15.96 -6.84 6.61
CA LEU A 185 -16.37 -5.67 5.83
C LEU A 185 -17.18 -6.02 4.56
N GLY A 186 -17.19 -7.29 4.18
CA GLY A 186 -17.94 -7.79 3.01
C GLY A 186 -19.42 -7.40 3.01
N PRO A 187 -20.17 -7.51 4.12
CA PRO A 187 -21.56 -7.07 4.20
C PRO A 187 -21.77 -5.58 3.86
N GLN A 188 -20.73 -4.74 4.06
CA GLN A 188 -20.70 -3.33 3.69
C GLN A 188 -20.25 -3.10 2.24
N LYS A 189 -20.06 -4.16 1.43
CA LYS A 189 -19.55 -4.11 0.06
C LYS A 189 -18.12 -3.56 -0.04
N ILE A 190 -17.34 -3.67 1.02
CA ILE A 190 -15.92 -3.32 1.04
C ILE A 190 -15.12 -4.58 0.78
N ARG A 191 -14.36 -4.58 -0.32
CA ARG A 191 -13.44 -5.66 -0.67
C ARG A 191 -12.07 -5.39 -0.06
N VAL A 192 -11.43 -6.42 0.46
CA VAL A 192 -10.08 -6.31 1.02
C VAL A 192 -9.18 -7.34 0.36
N ASN A 193 -8.09 -6.90 -0.27
CA ASN A 193 -7.19 -7.74 -1.03
C ASN A 193 -5.72 -7.45 -0.72
N CYS A 194 -4.87 -8.49 -0.82
CA CYS A 194 -3.42 -8.33 -0.86
C CYS A 194 -2.89 -8.47 -2.29
N ILE A 195 -1.94 -7.63 -2.65
CA ILE A 195 -1.11 -7.81 -3.84
C ILE A 195 0.24 -8.36 -3.37
N SER A 196 0.52 -9.63 -3.68
CA SER A 196 1.82 -10.24 -3.47
C SER A 196 2.71 -9.90 -4.65
N ALA A 197 3.40 -8.77 -4.56
CA ALA A 197 4.26 -8.28 -5.60
C ALA A 197 5.55 -9.11 -5.68
N GLY A 198 6.09 -9.28 -6.89
CA GLY A 198 7.46 -9.73 -7.08
C GLY A 198 8.48 -8.69 -6.59
N PRO A 199 9.78 -8.97 -6.66
CA PRO A 199 10.80 -8.02 -6.25
C PRO A 199 10.80 -6.80 -7.18
N VAL A 200 10.61 -5.62 -6.58
CA VAL A 200 10.69 -4.32 -7.25
C VAL A 200 11.79 -3.51 -6.58
N SER A 201 12.62 -2.84 -7.37
CA SER A 201 13.74 -2.03 -6.86
C SER A 201 13.27 -0.73 -6.20
N THR A 202 12.56 -0.86 -5.08
CA THR A 202 12.10 0.25 -4.23
C THR A 202 13.17 0.68 -3.22
N LEU A 203 12.96 1.83 -2.56
CA LEU A 203 13.81 2.27 -1.46
C LEU A 203 13.84 1.23 -0.31
N ALA A 204 12.70 0.69 0.06
CA ALA A 204 12.56 -0.32 1.11
C ALA A 204 13.28 -1.64 0.74
N ALA A 205 13.11 -2.11 -0.49
CA ALA A 205 13.73 -3.35 -0.97
C ALA A 205 15.27 -3.28 -0.97
N ARG A 206 15.83 -2.12 -1.29
CA ARG A 206 17.29 -1.90 -1.26
C ARG A 206 17.90 -1.97 0.15
N GLY A 207 17.09 -1.85 1.18
CA GLY A 207 17.53 -2.04 2.58
C GLY A 207 17.69 -3.51 2.98
N ILE A 208 17.25 -4.47 2.15
CA ILE A 208 17.34 -5.90 2.42
C ILE A 208 18.71 -6.41 1.95
N ALA A 209 19.46 -7.07 2.82
CA ALA A 209 20.72 -7.68 2.46
C ALA A 209 20.52 -8.73 1.34
N GLY A 210 21.40 -8.74 0.34
CA GLY A 210 21.30 -9.68 -0.78
C GLY A 210 20.20 -9.36 -1.81
N PHE A 211 19.53 -8.19 -1.74
CA PHE A 211 18.45 -7.82 -2.65
C PHE A 211 18.82 -7.98 -4.13
N ASN A 212 20.03 -7.56 -4.54
CA ASN A 212 20.44 -7.66 -5.95
C ASN A 212 20.54 -9.12 -6.43
N GLN A 213 21.00 -10.04 -5.56
CA GLN A 213 21.06 -11.47 -5.89
C GLN A 213 19.65 -12.05 -6.00
N MET A 214 18.76 -11.70 -5.08
CA MET A 214 17.36 -12.09 -5.11
C MET A 214 16.67 -11.54 -6.37
N PHE A 215 16.88 -10.29 -6.72
CA PHE A 215 16.29 -9.64 -7.89
C PHE A 215 16.71 -10.35 -9.19
N LYS A 216 18.00 -10.70 -9.32
CA LYS A 216 18.53 -11.47 -10.44
C LYS A 216 17.98 -12.90 -10.47
N HIS A 217 17.92 -13.56 -9.31
CA HIS A 217 17.35 -14.91 -9.21
C HIS A 217 15.91 -14.97 -9.71
N TYR A 218 15.07 -14.01 -9.34
CA TYR A 218 13.68 -13.94 -9.85
C TYR A 218 13.63 -13.67 -11.35
N GLU A 219 14.48 -12.79 -11.87
CA GLU A 219 14.58 -12.53 -13.31
C GLU A 219 14.89 -13.80 -14.08
N GLU A 220 15.86 -14.60 -13.60
CA GLU A 220 16.30 -15.84 -14.25
C GLU A 220 15.26 -16.99 -14.17
N HIS A 221 14.42 -17.01 -13.12
CA HIS A 221 13.48 -18.10 -12.85
C HIS A 221 12.02 -17.75 -13.16
N ALA A 222 11.69 -16.50 -13.38
CA ALA A 222 10.35 -16.10 -13.78
C ALA A 222 10.01 -16.64 -15.19
N PRO A 223 8.83 -17.21 -15.41
CA PRO A 223 8.46 -17.73 -16.74
C PRO A 223 8.56 -16.70 -17.87
N LEU A 224 8.38 -15.42 -17.56
CA LEU A 224 8.53 -14.32 -18.53
C LEU A 224 9.99 -13.87 -18.72
N GLY A 225 10.97 -14.46 -18.01
CA GLY A 225 12.39 -14.10 -18.08
C GLY A 225 12.69 -12.67 -17.61
N ARG A 226 11.84 -12.09 -16.77
CA ARG A 226 12.02 -10.74 -16.23
C ARG A 226 11.27 -10.55 -14.92
N ASN A 227 11.66 -9.54 -14.16
CA ASN A 227 10.91 -9.09 -13.00
C ASN A 227 9.63 -8.32 -13.39
N VAL A 228 8.70 -8.24 -12.43
CA VAL A 228 7.50 -7.40 -12.53
C VAL A 228 7.88 -5.91 -12.61
N THR A 229 7.09 -5.14 -13.36
CA THR A 229 7.29 -3.70 -13.47
C THR A 229 6.35 -2.91 -12.54
N PRO A 230 6.72 -1.68 -12.15
CA PRO A 230 5.81 -0.80 -11.41
C PRO A 230 4.48 -0.55 -12.14
N GLU A 231 4.50 -0.48 -13.47
CA GLU A 231 3.32 -0.25 -14.30
C GLU A 231 2.35 -1.43 -14.24
N GLU A 232 2.85 -2.66 -14.20
CA GLU A 232 2.03 -3.88 -14.03
C GLU A 232 1.37 -3.91 -12.64
N LEU A 233 2.08 -3.47 -11.60
CA LEU A 233 1.51 -3.33 -10.27
C LEU A 233 0.47 -2.21 -10.21
N GLY A 234 0.71 -1.11 -10.90
CA GLY A 234 -0.26 -0.04 -11.09
C GLY A 234 -1.55 -0.52 -11.73
N ALA A 235 -1.43 -1.28 -12.83
CA ALA A 235 -2.57 -1.87 -13.53
C ALA A 235 -3.34 -2.87 -12.66
N THR A 236 -2.62 -3.73 -11.90
CA THR A 236 -3.22 -4.65 -10.93
C THR A 236 -3.99 -3.89 -9.84
N GLY A 237 -3.40 -2.81 -9.30
CA GLY A 237 -4.07 -1.96 -8.34
C GLY A 237 -5.31 -1.25 -8.90
N ALA A 238 -5.28 -0.84 -10.16
CA ALA A 238 -6.46 -0.26 -10.82
C ALA A 238 -7.55 -1.30 -11.10
N PHE A 239 -7.18 -2.55 -11.42
CA PHE A 239 -8.13 -3.65 -11.60
C PHE A 239 -8.84 -4.02 -10.30
N LEU A 240 -8.14 -4.00 -9.17
CA LEU A 240 -8.70 -4.32 -7.86
C LEU A 240 -9.47 -3.14 -7.22
N ALA A 241 -9.40 -1.95 -7.78
CA ALA A 241 -10.06 -0.74 -7.29
C ALA A 241 -11.60 -0.68 -7.63
#